data_16c5c4f36667013a9a06bd9622b4f08e
#
_entry.id   16c5c4f36667013a9a06bd9622b4f08e
#
_cell.length_a   1.000
_cell.length_b   1.000
_cell.length_c   1.000
_cell.angle_alpha   90.00
_cell.angle_beta   90.00
_cell.angle_gamma   90.00
#
_symmetry.space_group_name_H-M   'P 1'
#
loop_
_entity.id
_entity.type
_entity.pdbx_description
1 polymer ?
#
loop_
_entity_poly.entity_id
_entity_poly.type
_entity_poly.pdbx_seq_one_letter_code
_entity_poly.pdbx_strand_id
1 'polypeptide(L)'
;MYLGRIVAVGKTCDGKNAALYRVSSRSFPNRQAVVNAKGIAVVPRPGAESDLAKNPYISYNCLRVAGKVWAVATNGSQTDPIAEKIDAGMPVRDAISLGLLALDYEHDSLDTPRIVAVAHRTKAVGFLGIIRKDALLVREFSLKPGEAYYLSTYEKNRPADANRDGAFDAGSADAAAQYVVDGGVFADFTNAVTSAAAVAEKSGFELAFKVV
;
A
#
# COMPACT_ATOMS: atom_id res chain seq x y z
N MET A 1 -5.24 14.69 10.70
CA MET A 1 -5.93 13.46 11.22
C MET A 1 -4.97 12.28 11.21
N TYR A 2 -5.02 11.37 12.18
CA TYR A 2 -4.17 10.16 12.21
C TYR A 2 -4.95 8.94 11.71
N LEU A 3 -4.52 8.38 10.58
CA LEU A 3 -5.19 7.23 9.95
C LEU A 3 -4.41 5.91 10.07
N GLY A 4 -3.20 5.92 10.63
CA GLY A 4 -2.31 4.75 10.62
C GLY A 4 -1.67 4.54 9.26
N ARG A 5 -1.54 3.28 8.83
CA ARG A 5 -1.01 2.93 7.50
C ARG A 5 -2.05 3.21 6.43
N ILE A 6 -1.60 3.60 5.26
CA ILE A 6 -2.45 3.95 4.12
C ILE A 6 -1.95 3.18 2.89
N VAL A 7 -2.86 2.58 2.13
CA VAL A 7 -2.63 2.10 0.78
C VAL A 7 -3.52 2.85 -0.19
N ALA A 8 -3.08 3.05 -1.42
CA ALA A 8 -3.92 3.65 -2.46
C ALA A 8 -3.67 3.03 -3.84
N VAL A 9 -4.69 3.09 -4.69
CA VAL A 9 -4.60 2.85 -6.13
C VAL A 9 -5.08 4.08 -6.86
N GLY A 10 -4.37 4.50 -7.89
CA GLY A 10 -4.73 5.70 -8.64
C GLY A 10 -4.29 5.65 -10.08
N LYS A 11 -4.66 6.70 -10.80
CA LYS A 11 -4.21 6.96 -12.16
C LYS A 11 -3.77 8.41 -12.25
N THR A 12 -2.53 8.63 -12.67
CA THR A 12 -1.97 9.97 -12.83
C THR A 12 -2.66 10.73 -13.96
N CYS A 13 -2.52 12.04 -14.03
CA CYS A 13 -3.12 12.86 -15.09
C CYS A 13 -2.63 12.46 -16.49
N ASP A 14 -1.37 11.99 -16.62
CA ASP A 14 -0.81 11.47 -17.87
C ASP A 14 -1.19 10.00 -18.16
N GLY A 15 -2.04 9.40 -17.33
CA GLY A 15 -2.69 8.12 -17.61
C GLY A 15 -1.95 6.88 -17.09
N LYS A 16 -0.93 7.02 -16.22
CA LYS A 16 -0.21 5.90 -15.61
C LYS A 16 -0.93 5.42 -14.35
N ASN A 17 -1.10 4.11 -14.21
CA ASN A 17 -1.66 3.56 -12.98
C ASN A 17 -0.59 3.50 -11.89
N ALA A 18 -1.02 3.62 -10.64
CA ALA A 18 -0.13 3.61 -9.48
C ALA A 18 -0.69 2.78 -8.32
N ALA A 19 0.21 2.12 -7.57
CA ALA A 19 -0.05 1.56 -6.25
C ALA A 19 0.85 2.26 -5.24
N LEU A 20 0.27 2.75 -4.15
CA LEU A 20 0.94 3.58 -3.16
C LEU A 20 0.83 2.97 -1.77
N TYR A 21 1.85 3.21 -0.97
CA TYR A 21 1.88 2.86 0.43
C TYR A 21 2.49 3.96 1.29
N ARG A 22 1.90 4.22 2.46
CA ARG A 22 2.46 5.13 3.47
C ARG A 22 2.40 4.48 4.84
N VAL A 23 3.51 4.53 5.54
CA VAL A 23 3.58 4.28 6.98
C VAL A 23 3.33 5.59 7.71
N SER A 24 2.30 5.62 8.55
CA SER A 24 2.16 6.62 9.61
C SER A 24 2.18 5.88 10.93
N SER A 25 2.96 6.35 11.90
CA SER A 25 3.12 5.66 13.18
C SER A 25 3.41 6.62 14.32
N ARG A 26 2.73 6.42 15.46
CA ARG A 26 3.02 7.08 16.74
C ARG A 26 3.98 6.23 17.58
N SER A 27 3.76 4.92 17.61
CA SER A 27 4.48 4.00 18.51
C SER A 27 5.83 3.56 17.95
N PHE A 28 5.97 3.45 16.63
CA PHE A 28 7.18 2.99 15.95
C PHE A 28 7.57 3.94 14.80
N PRO A 29 8.00 5.18 15.11
CA PRO A 29 8.38 6.16 14.08
C PRO A 29 9.74 5.86 13.43
N ASN A 30 10.59 5.06 14.11
CA ASN A 30 11.95 4.78 13.67
C ASN A 30 12.00 3.67 12.61
N ARG A 31 11.27 3.85 11.52
CA ARG A 31 11.24 2.94 10.38
C ARG A 31 11.60 3.67 9.09
N GLN A 32 12.05 2.93 8.11
CA GLN A 32 12.36 3.41 6.77
C GLN A 32 11.96 2.39 5.72
N ALA A 33 11.67 2.85 4.52
CA ALA A 33 11.58 2.01 3.35
C ALA A 33 12.98 1.78 2.76
N VAL A 34 13.21 0.58 2.24
CA VAL A 34 14.45 0.19 1.55
C VAL A 34 14.13 -0.69 0.35
N VAL A 35 14.95 -0.60 -0.71
CA VAL A 35 14.86 -1.52 -1.85
C VAL A 35 15.51 -2.85 -1.50
N ASN A 36 14.90 -3.94 -1.92
CA ASN A 36 15.48 -5.28 -1.84
C ASN A 36 15.21 -6.07 -3.14
N ALA A 37 15.65 -7.33 -3.20
CA ALA A 37 15.49 -8.18 -4.39
C ALA A 37 14.02 -8.45 -4.79
N LYS A 38 13.06 -8.25 -3.88
CA LYS A 38 11.62 -8.49 -4.13
C LYS A 38 10.82 -7.22 -4.42
N GLY A 39 11.39 -6.03 -4.17
CA GLY A 39 10.72 -4.74 -4.33
C GLY A 39 11.12 -3.74 -3.25
N ILE A 40 10.17 -3.23 -2.47
CA ILE A 40 10.43 -2.30 -1.37
C ILE A 40 9.93 -2.93 -0.06
N ALA A 41 10.78 -2.85 0.98
CA ALA A 41 10.46 -3.29 2.33
C ALA A 41 10.45 -2.11 3.31
N VAL A 42 9.65 -2.21 4.35
CA VAL A 42 9.76 -1.37 5.55
C VAL A 42 10.60 -2.14 6.58
N VAL A 43 11.58 -1.46 7.14
CA VAL A 43 12.48 -2.01 8.18
C VAL A 43 12.72 -0.95 9.27
N PRO A 44 13.17 -1.32 10.47
CA PRO A 44 13.69 -0.37 11.45
C PRO A 44 14.84 0.45 10.86
N ARG A 45 14.98 1.69 11.29
CA ARG A 45 16.19 2.49 11.00
C ARG A 45 17.38 1.90 11.78
N PRO A 46 18.62 2.09 11.30
CA PRO A 46 19.82 1.72 12.05
C PRO A 46 19.75 2.24 13.49
N GLY A 47 19.99 1.34 14.46
CA GLY A 47 19.90 1.65 15.89
C GLY A 47 18.51 1.46 16.53
N ALA A 48 17.48 1.15 15.74
CA ALA A 48 16.13 0.88 16.22
C ALA A 48 15.71 -0.61 16.06
N GLU A 49 16.65 -1.52 15.83
CA GLU A 49 16.40 -2.94 15.59
C GLU A 49 15.70 -3.63 16.78
N SER A 50 15.94 -3.13 18.01
CA SER A 50 15.27 -3.63 19.21
C SER A 50 13.74 -3.47 19.19
N ASP A 51 13.20 -2.60 18.31
CA ASP A 51 11.75 -2.44 18.15
C ASP A 51 11.10 -3.70 17.55
N LEU A 52 11.85 -4.54 16.81
CA LEU A 52 11.36 -5.83 16.30
C LEU A 52 10.98 -6.81 17.43
N ALA A 53 11.71 -6.79 18.53
CA ALA A 53 11.37 -7.62 19.69
C ALA A 53 10.08 -7.16 20.39
N LYS A 54 9.74 -5.88 20.29
CA LYS A 54 8.50 -5.30 20.83
C LYS A 54 7.30 -5.57 19.94
N ASN A 55 7.49 -5.53 18.61
CA ASN A 55 6.44 -5.74 17.64
C ASN A 55 7.01 -6.32 16.33
N PRO A 56 6.75 -7.61 16.01
CA PRO A 56 7.24 -8.25 14.79
C PRO A 56 6.53 -7.73 13.51
N TYR A 57 5.40 -7.02 13.63
CA TYR A 57 4.63 -6.52 12.49
C TYR A 57 5.21 -5.24 11.86
N ILE A 58 6.37 -4.75 12.32
CA ILE A 58 6.96 -3.49 11.83
C ILE A 58 7.98 -3.68 10.69
N SER A 59 8.31 -4.92 10.31
CA SER A 59 9.26 -5.22 9.22
C SER A 59 8.65 -6.22 8.24
N TYR A 60 8.54 -5.83 6.95
CA TYR A 60 7.88 -6.60 5.89
C TYR A 60 8.15 -6.00 4.53
N ASN A 61 8.01 -6.79 3.46
CA ASN A 61 7.89 -6.24 2.11
C ASN A 61 6.57 -5.47 2.02
N CYS A 62 6.62 -4.20 1.68
CA CYS A 62 5.43 -3.35 1.58
C CYS A 62 4.96 -3.14 0.14
N LEU A 63 5.83 -3.37 -0.85
CA LEU A 63 5.52 -3.19 -2.26
C LEU A 63 6.28 -4.22 -3.10
N ARG A 64 5.53 -4.96 -3.94
CA ARG A 64 6.05 -5.94 -4.90
C ARG A 64 5.37 -5.82 -6.26
N VAL A 65 6.09 -6.21 -7.30
CA VAL A 65 5.50 -6.42 -8.64
C VAL A 65 5.27 -7.91 -8.85
N ALA A 66 4.05 -8.29 -9.24
CA ALA A 66 3.61 -9.65 -9.50
C ALA A 66 3.19 -9.81 -10.97
N GLY A 67 3.57 -10.95 -11.60
CA GLY A 67 3.25 -11.26 -13.00
C GLY A 67 3.71 -10.20 -13.99
N LYS A 68 4.65 -9.32 -13.62
CA LYS A 68 5.14 -8.16 -14.40
C LYS A 68 4.06 -7.11 -14.72
N VAL A 69 2.81 -7.32 -14.34
CA VAL A 69 1.67 -6.47 -14.70
C VAL A 69 0.85 -5.99 -13.51
N TRP A 70 1.14 -6.44 -12.29
CA TRP A 70 0.45 -6.02 -11.08
C TRP A 70 1.43 -5.46 -10.05
N ALA A 71 1.14 -4.29 -9.52
CA ALA A 71 1.85 -3.75 -8.36
C ALA A 71 0.99 -3.99 -7.11
N VAL A 72 1.57 -4.62 -6.09
CA VAL A 72 0.92 -4.99 -4.83
C VAL A 72 1.54 -4.18 -3.71
N ALA A 73 0.75 -3.36 -3.02
CA ALA A 73 1.16 -2.56 -1.88
C ALA A 73 0.34 -2.93 -0.64
N THR A 74 0.99 -3.18 0.51
CA THR A 74 0.31 -3.58 1.75
C THR A 74 1.02 -3.05 3.00
N ASN A 75 0.37 -3.18 4.15
CA ASN A 75 0.92 -2.78 5.45
C ASN A 75 1.55 -3.93 6.26
N GLY A 76 1.86 -5.07 5.66
CA GLY A 76 2.38 -6.21 6.41
C GLY A 76 2.84 -7.38 5.56
N SER A 77 3.13 -8.50 6.21
CA SER A 77 3.65 -9.72 5.61
C SER A 77 2.75 -10.38 4.56
N GLN A 78 1.49 -9.97 4.44
CA GLN A 78 0.57 -10.43 3.39
C GLN A 78 1.00 -10.01 1.96
N THR A 79 1.94 -9.09 1.80
CA THR A 79 2.48 -8.69 0.50
C THR A 79 3.00 -9.89 -0.29
N ASP A 80 3.85 -10.70 0.35
CA ASP A 80 4.49 -11.83 -0.32
C ASP A 80 3.49 -12.89 -0.77
N PRO A 81 2.64 -13.48 0.09
CA PRO A 81 1.70 -14.51 -0.34
C PRO A 81 0.65 -14.01 -1.34
N ILE A 82 0.25 -12.73 -1.30
CA ILE A 82 -0.65 -12.16 -2.32
C ILE A 82 0.07 -12.08 -3.67
N ALA A 83 1.29 -11.52 -3.71
CA ALA A 83 2.06 -11.42 -4.93
C ALA A 83 2.36 -12.80 -5.54
N GLU A 84 2.76 -13.79 -4.72
CA GLU A 84 3.04 -15.16 -5.16
C GLU A 84 1.80 -15.86 -5.73
N LYS A 85 0.60 -15.65 -5.17
CA LYS A 85 -0.65 -16.17 -5.73
C LYS A 85 -0.98 -15.53 -7.08
N ILE A 86 -0.75 -14.24 -7.24
CA ILE A 86 -0.92 -13.54 -8.53
C ILE A 86 0.11 -14.05 -9.55
N ASP A 87 1.37 -14.27 -9.16
CA ASP A 87 2.42 -14.86 -10.00
C ASP A 87 2.05 -16.28 -10.47
N ALA A 88 1.36 -17.04 -9.61
CA ALA A 88 0.83 -18.37 -9.95
C ALA A 88 -0.44 -18.34 -10.82
N GLY A 89 -0.89 -17.16 -11.27
CA GLY A 89 -2.05 -16.99 -12.15
C GLY A 89 -3.41 -16.91 -11.45
N MET A 90 -3.45 -16.78 -10.12
CA MET A 90 -4.71 -16.61 -9.39
C MET A 90 -5.33 -15.24 -9.70
N PRO A 91 -6.66 -15.15 -9.91
CA PRO A 91 -7.34 -13.86 -10.03
C PRO A 91 -7.05 -12.95 -8.85
N VAL A 92 -6.80 -11.66 -9.10
CA VAL A 92 -6.34 -10.69 -8.09
C VAL A 92 -7.28 -10.63 -6.88
N ARG A 93 -8.59 -10.57 -7.11
CA ARG A 93 -9.59 -10.58 -6.02
C ARG A 93 -9.39 -11.77 -5.09
N ASP A 94 -9.20 -12.95 -5.66
CA ASP A 94 -9.09 -14.20 -4.91
C ASP A 94 -7.73 -14.32 -4.21
N ALA A 95 -6.65 -13.85 -4.86
CA ALA A 95 -5.33 -13.77 -4.26
C ALA A 95 -5.30 -12.84 -3.04
N ILE A 96 -5.95 -11.67 -3.13
CA ILE A 96 -6.12 -10.75 -2.01
C ILE A 96 -6.93 -11.42 -0.89
N SER A 97 -8.10 -11.98 -1.23
CA SER A 97 -9.02 -12.58 -0.24
C SER A 97 -8.35 -13.71 0.54
N LEU A 98 -7.68 -14.63 -0.17
CA LEU A 98 -7.00 -15.77 0.46
C LEU A 98 -5.75 -15.34 1.24
N GLY A 99 -4.99 -14.36 0.74
CA GLY A 99 -3.82 -13.84 1.44
C GLY A 99 -4.18 -13.11 2.74
N LEU A 100 -5.27 -12.33 2.72
CA LEU A 100 -5.80 -11.67 3.91
C LEU A 100 -6.38 -12.67 4.90
N LEU A 101 -7.19 -13.63 4.43
CA LEU A 101 -7.81 -14.64 5.28
C LEU A 101 -6.77 -15.53 5.97
N ALA A 102 -5.70 -15.91 5.25
CA ALA A 102 -4.66 -16.79 5.79
C ALA A 102 -3.83 -16.15 6.91
N LEU A 103 -3.64 -14.83 6.86
CA LEU A 103 -2.82 -14.10 7.84
C LEU A 103 -3.64 -13.37 8.91
N ASP A 104 -4.94 -13.21 8.66
CA ASP A 104 -5.87 -12.48 9.51
C ASP A 104 -5.42 -11.01 9.76
N TYR A 105 -6.15 -10.24 10.59
CA TYR A 105 -5.68 -8.94 11.06
C TYR A 105 -4.50 -9.12 12.04
N GLU A 106 -3.78 -8.05 12.36
CA GLU A 106 -2.68 -8.13 13.33
C GLU A 106 -3.28 -8.29 14.73
N HIS A 107 -2.93 -9.38 15.42
CA HIS A 107 -3.36 -9.63 16.79
C HIS A 107 -2.51 -8.82 17.78
N ASP A 108 -2.41 -7.52 17.53
CA ASP A 108 -1.81 -6.55 18.42
C ASP A 108 -2.87 -5.92 19.35
N SER A 109 -2.47 -5.05 20.25
CA SER A 109 -3.38 -4.40 21.22
C SER A 109 -4.46 -3.51 20.58
N LEU A 110 -4.37 -3.25 19.27
CA LEU A 110 -5.30 -2.41 18.52
C LEU A 110 -6.15 -3.21 17.52
N ASP A 111 -5.99 -4.54 17.47
CA ASP A 111 -6.59 -5.40 16.43
C ASP A 111 -6.36 -4.80 15.02
N THR A 112 -5.10 -4.42 14.73
CA THR A 112 -4.77 -3.63 13.55
C THR A 112 -5.13 -4.33 12.26
N PRO A 113 -5.96 -3.72 11.40
CA PRO A 113 -6.33 -4.29 10.11
C PRO A 113 -5.13 -4.49 9.17
N ARG A 114 -5.19 -5.54 8.33
CA ARG A 114 -4.32 -5.65 7.17
C ARG A 114 -5.02 -5.08 5.95
N ILE A 115 -4.31 -4.20 5.24
CA ILE A 115 -4.81 -3.48 4.07
C ILE A 115 -3.95 -3.76 2.83
N VAL A 116 -4.58 -3.74 1.67
CA VAL A 116 -3.97 -4.08 0.39
C VAL A 116 -4.45 -3.12 -0.69
N ALA A 117 -3.53 -2.68 -1.54
CA ALA A 117 -3.80 -2.04 -2.82
C ALA A 117 -3.09 -2.79 -3.94
N VAL A 118 -3.79 -3.06 -5.04
CA VAL A 118 -3.23 -3.71 -6.22
C VAL A 118 -3.62 -2.93 -7.47
N ALA A 119 -2.65 -2.49 -8.27
CA ALA A 119 -2.89 -1.75 -9.51
C ALA A 119 -2.38 -2.55 -10.73
N HIS A 120 -3.18 -2.60 -11.80
CA HIS A 120 -2.74 -3.18 -13.07
C HIS A 120 -1.90 -2.19 -13.86
N ARG A 121 -0.88 -2.67 -14.57
CA ARG A 121 0.04 -1.82 -15.34
C ARG A 121 -0.63 -1.03 -16.46
N THR A 122 -1.51 -1.66 -17.23
CA THR A 122 -2.08 -1.06 -18.47
C THR A 122 -3.60 -0.93 -18.45
N LYS A 123 -4.33 -1.85 -17.79
CA LYS A 123 -5.80 -1.75 -17.66
C LYS A 123 -6.13 -0.72 -16.58
N ALA A 124 -7.13 0.12 -16.81
CA ALA A 124 -7.57 1.13 -15.84
C ALA A 124 -8.32 0.49 -14.66
N VAL A 125 -7.66 -0.43 -13.94
CA VAL A 125 -8.23 -1.20 -12.85
C VAL A 125 -7.28 -1.26 -11.66
N GLY A 126 -7.83 -1.11 -10.47
CA GLY A 126 -7.16 -1.31 -9.19
C GLY A 126 -8.08 -2.01 -8.19
N PHE A 127 -7.49 -2.62 -7.18
CA PHE A 127 -8.20 -3.28 -6.10
C PHE A 127 -7.77 -2.71 -4.75
N LEU A 128 -8.73 -2.55 -3.85
CA LEU A 128 -8.47 -2.31 -2.43
C LEU A 128 -9.06 -3.46 -1.62
N GLY A 129 -8.29 -3.96 -0.66
CA GLY A 129 -8.69 -5.04 0.22
C GLY A 129 -8.34 -4.75 1.68
N ILE A 130 -9.16 -5.27 2.59
CA ILE A 130 -8.95 -5.17 4.03
C ILE A 130 -9.49 -6.40 4.75
N ILE A 131 -8.75 -6.88 5.76
CA ILE A 131 -9.27 -7.73 6.79
C ILE A 131 -9.20 -7.02 8.14
N ARG A 132 -10.32 -6.99 8.82
CA ARG A 132 -10.51 -6.48 10.18
C ARG A 132 -11.13 -7.58 11.02
N LYS A 133 -11.16 -7.40 12.32
CA LYS A 133 -11.81 -8.32 13.26
C LYS A 133 -13.27 -8.67 12.89
N ASP A 134 -13.99 -7.75 12.29
CA ASP A 134 -15.43 -7.84 11.96
C ASP A 134 -15.72 -8.02 10.47
N ALA A 135 -14.72 -7.90 9.57
CA ALA A 135 -14.97 -7.92 8.12
C ALA A 135 -13.75 -8.27 7.28
N LEU A 136 -14.00 -8.98 6.18
CA LEU A 136 -13.10 -9.12 5.03
C LEU A 136 -13.78 -8.49 3.81
N LEU A 137 -13.16 -7.48 3.22
CA LEU A 137 -13.70 -6.75 2.08
C LEU A 137 -12.64 -6.65 0.98
N VAL A 138 -13.01 -6.94 -0.26
CA VAL A 138 -12.18 -6.71 -1.45
C VAL A 138 -13.07 -6.07 -2.52
N ARG A 139 -12.61 -4.94 -3.07
CA ARG A 139 -13.33 -4.21 -4.10
C ARG A 139 -12.42 -3.81 -5.25
N GLU A 140 -12.93 -3.97 -6.48
CA GLU A 140 -12.35 -3.44 -7.69
C GLU A 140 -12.80 -2.00 -7.93
N PHE A 141 -11.89 -1.16 -8.43
CA PHE A 141 -12.12 0.22 -8.82
C PHE A 141 -11.71 0.44 -10.27
N SER A 142 -12.54 1.14 -11.03
CA SER A 142 -12.16 1.70 -12.33
C SER A 142 -11.39 3.00 -12.09
N LEU A 143 -10.13 3.03 -12.52
CA LEU A 143 -9.23 4.15 -12.30
C LEU A 143 -9.40 5.23 -13.38
N LYS A 144 -9.60 6.47 -12.98
CA LYS A 144 -9.70 7.63 -13.87
C LYS A 144 -8.48 8.54 -13.70
N PRO A 145 -8.02 9.20 -14.79
CA PRO A 145 -6.92 10.16 -14.70
C PRO A 145 -7.18 11.23 -13.63
N GLY A 146 -6.16 11.53 -12.83
CA GLY A 146 -6.23 12.50 -11.75
C GLY A 146 -6.92 12.02 -10.47
N GLU A 147 -7.31 10.73 -10.39
CA GLU A 147 -8.00 10.19 -9.20
C GLU A 147 -7.18 9.09 -8.53
N ALA A 148 -7.22 9.05 -7.20
CA ALA A 148 -6.74 7.93 -6.39
C ALA A 148 -7.78 7.54 -5.34
N TYR A 149 -7.99 6.22 -5.17
CA TYR A 149 -8.79 5.65 -4.09
C TYR A 149 -7.86 5.11 -3.01
N TYR A 150 -8.18 5.36 -1.74
CA TYR A 150 -7.31 4.96 -0.63
C TYR A 150 -8.06 4.23 0.48
N LEU A 151 -7.29 3.52 1.27
CA LEU A 151 -7.74 2.75 2.41
C LEU A 151 -6.73 2.91 3.55
N SER A 152 -7.19 3.00 4.77
CA SER A 152 -6.33 3.12 5.94
C SER A 152 -6.69 2.13 7.04
N THR A 153 -5.79 1.97 8.03
CA THR A 153 -6.00 0.96 9.07
C THR A 153 -7.06 1.33 10.08
N TYR A 154 -7.28 2.63 10.38
CA TYR A 154 -8.17 2.99 11.49
C TYR A 154 -9.50 3.61 11.04
N GLU A 155 -9.55 4.75 10.37
CA GLU A 155 -10.82 5.43 10.12
C GLU A 155 -11.40 5.20 8.72
N LYS A 156 -10.65 5.47 7.68
CA LYS A 156 -11.07 5.25 6.28
C LYS A 156 -10.89 3.79 5.87
N ASN A 157 -11.41 2.87 6.69
CA ASN A 157 -11.14 1.43 6.67
C ASN A 157 -12.23 0.61 5.98
N ARG A 158 -12.83 1.19 4.93
CA ARG A 158 -13.71 0.51 3.97
C ARG A 158 -13.34 0.89 2.55
N PRO A 159 -13.25 -0.06 1.59
CA PRO A 159 -13.04 0.27 0.18
C PRO A 159 -14.32 0.90 -0.38
N ALA A 160 -14.39 2.24 -0.33
CA ALA A 160 -15.56 3.03 -0.69
C ALA A 160 -15.20 4.16 -1.65
N ASP A 161 -16.14 4.58 -2.52
CA ASP A 161 -15.96 5.68 -3.46
C ASP A 161 -15.69 7.03 -2.76
N ALA A 162 -16.18 7.18 -1.53
CA ALA A 162 -15.96 8.38 -0.71
C ALA A 162 -14.49 8.54 -0.23
N ASN A 163 -13.71 7.46 -0.25
CA ASN A 163 -12.28 7.50 0.08
C ASN A 163 -11.48 7.77 -1.20
N ARG A 164 -11.66 8.96 -1.77
CA ARG A 164 -11.07 9.38 -3.05
C ARG A 164 -10.32 10.69 -2.88
N ASP A 165 -9.16 10.76 -3.51
CA ASP A 165 -8.46 11.99 -3.86
C ASP A 165 -8.73 12.30 -5.34
N GLY A 166 -9.16 13.50 -5.64
CA GLY A 166 -9.44 13.97 -7.01
C GLY A 166 -8.34 14.85 -7.60
N ALA A 167 -7.18 14.92 -6.96
CA ALA A 167 -6.05 15.75 -7.36
C ALA A 167 -4.75 14.96 -7.57
N PHE A 168 -4.86 13.63 -7.76
CA PHE A 168 -3.69 12.76 -7.89
C PHE A 168 -2.94 13.04 -9.21
N ASP A 169 -1.86 13.79 -9.11
CA ASP A 169 -0.96 14.09 -10.22
C ASP A 169 0.49 13.84 -9.82
N ALA A 170 1.01 12.67 -10.18
CA ALA A 170 2.35 12.24 -9.86
C ALA A 170 2.94 11.41 -11.02
N GLY A 171 3.58 12.07 -11.98
CA GLY A 171 4.05 11.46 -13.23
C GLY A 171 5.21 10.46 -13.10
N SER A 172 5.83 10.29 -11.90
CA SER A 172 6.90 9.34 -11.61
C SER A 172 6.66 8.64 -10.28
N ALA A 173 7.35 7.52 -10.05
CA ALA A 173 7.27 6.81 -8.77
C ALA A 173 7.81 7.66 -7.60
N ASP A 174 8.84 8.46 -7.82
CA ASP A 174 9.37 9.36 -6.81
C ASP A 174 8.36 10.44 -6.41
N ALA A 175 7.71 11.07 -7.39
CA ALA A 175 6.64 12.03 -7.15
C ALA A 175 5.43 11.37 -6.45
N ALA A 176 5.08 10.14 -6.82
CA ALA A 176 3.97 9.40 -6.21
C ALA A 176 4.28 8.97 -4.76
N ALA A 177 5.52 8.61 -4.47
CA ALA A 177 5.97 8.33 -3.11
C ALA A 177 5.93 9.59 -2.23
N GLN A 178 6.29 10.74 -2.77
CA GLN A 178 6.14 12.03 -2.07
C GLN A 178 4.66 12.40 -1.92
N TYR A 179 3.86 12.22 -2.97
CA TYR A 179 2.44 12.59 -2.98
C TYR A 179 1.64 11.89 -1.87
N VAL A 180 1.87 10.60 -1.63
CA VAL A 180 1.16 9.88 -0.55
C VAL A 180 1.62 10.32 0.86
N VAL A 181 2.70 11.08 0.98
CA VAL A 181 3.15 11.71 2.24
C VAL A 181 2.40 13.02 2.51
N ASP A 182 2.35 13.91 1.53
CA ASP A 182 1.92 15.31 1.74
C ASP A 182 1.16 15.94 0.57
N GLY A 183 0.79 15.16 -0.47
CA GLY A 183 0.00 15.64 -1.59
C GLY A 183 -1.50 15.46 -1.39
N GLY A 184 -2.32 16.28 -2.08
CA GLY A 184 -3.77 16.16 -2.09
C GLY A 184 -4.39 15.93 -0.71
N VAL A 185 -5.31 14.98 -0.61
CA VAL A 185 -5.95 14.62 0.67
C VAL A 185 -4.96 14.08 1.71
N PHE A 186 -3.80 13.56 1.30
CA PHE A 186 -2.83 12.97 2.20
C PHE A 186 -2.08 14.00 3.05
N ALA A 187 -2.07 15.28 2.64
CA ALA A 187 -1.49 16.39 3.41
C ALA A 187 -2.17 16.58 4.78
N ASP A 188 -3.46 16.24 4.88
CA ASP A 188 -4.22 16.37 6.13
C ASP A 188 -3.92 15.27 7.15
N PHE A 189 -3.14 14.23 6.77
CA PHE A 189 -2.89 13.08 7.61
C PHE A 189 -1.52 13.16 8.29
N THR A 190 -1.51 12.95 9.59
CA THR A 190 -0.35 13.19 10.45
C THR A 190 0.56 11.95 10.61
N ASN A 191 1.76 12.19 11.16
CA ASN A 191 2.73 11.17 11.58
C ASN A 191 3.26 10.28 10.44
N ALA A 192 3.46 10.84 9.23
CA ALA A 192 4.16 10.16 8.16
C ALA A 192 5.58 9.76 8.60
N VAL A 193 6.00 8.56 8.25
CA VAL A 193 7.31 7.98 8.59
C VAL A 193 8.09 7.63 7.34
N THR A 194 7.44 6.93 6.41
CA THR A 194 8.02 6.53 5.14
C THR A 194 6.91 6.15 4.17
N SER A 195 7.20 6.15 2.89
CA SER A 195 6.28 5.75 1.83
C SER A 195 6.96 4.91 0.76
N ALA A 196 6.16 4.23 -0.05
CA ALA A 196 6.60 3.52 -1.24
C ALA A 196 5.55 3.68 -2.36
N ALA A 197 5.99 3.74 -3.59
CA ALA A 197 5.13 3.84 -4.76
C ALA A 197 5.63 2.96 -5.90
N ALA A 198 4.68 2.43 -6.67
CA ALA A 198 4.89 1.83 -7.97
C ALA A 198 4.06 2.58 -9.00
N VAL A 199 4.68 3.13 -10.02
CA VAL A 199 4.00 3.82 -11.14
C VAL A 199 4.24 3.03 -12.42
N ALA A 200 3.18 2.78 -13.16
CA ALA A 200 3.22 1.99 -14.38
C ALA A 200 4.04 2.67 -15.48
N GLU A 201 4.92 1.89 -16.09
CA GLU A 201 5.72 2.31 -17.26
C GLU A 201 5.46 1.36 -18.44
N LYS A 202 6.00 1.69 -19.62
CA LYS A 202 5.80 0.90 -20.84
C LYS A 202 6.22 -0.56 -20.68
N SER A 203 7.31 -0.83 -19.97
CA SER A 203 7.90 -2.18 -19.81
C SER A 203 7.77 -2.78 -18.41
N GLY A 204 7.13 -2.11 -17.45
CA GLY A 204 7.04 -2.59 -16.07
C GLY A 204 6.46 -1.55 -15.12
N PHE A 205 6.98 -1.50 -13.93
CA PHE A 205 6.71 -0.45 -12.93
C PHE A 205 8.02 0.20 -12.51
N GLU A 206 8.02 1.52 -12.46
CA GLU A 206 9.01 2.27 -11.71
C GLU A 206 8.67 2.19 -10.22
N LEU A 207 9.67 1.97 -9.37
CA LEU A 207 9.50 1.87 -7.91
C LEU A 207 10.31 2.97 -7.24
N ALA A 208 9.72 3.65 -6.27
CA ALA A 208 10.40 4.63 -5.44
C ALA A 208 9.87 4.64 -4.01
N PHE A 209 10.62 5.27 -3.10
CA PHE A 209 10.23 5.45 -1.71
C PHE A 209 10.72 6.79 -1.16
N LYS A 210 10.10 7.24 -0.07
CA LYS A 210 10.55 8.38 0.72
C LYS A 210 10.72 7.98 2.18
N VAL A 211 11.71 8.58 2.82
CA VAL A 211 11.88 8.54 4.28
C VAL A 211 11.64 9.97 4.78
N VAL A 212 10.74 10.11 5.75
CA VAL A 212 10.31 11.40 6.33
C VAL A 212 11.13 11.71 7.58
#